data_886ed2d2a4a9223285dc809ed932543a
#
_entry.id   886ed2d2a4a9223285dc809ed932543a
#
_cell.length_a   1.000
_cell.length_b   1.000
_cell.length_c   1.000
_cell.angle_alpha   90.00
_cell.angle_beta   90.00
_cell.angle_gamma   90.00
#
_symmetry.space_group_name_H-M   'P 1'
#
loop_
_entity.id
_entity.type
_entity.pdbx_description
1 polymer ?
#
loop_
_entity_poly.entity_id
_entity_poly.type
_entity_poly.pdbx_seq_one_letter_code
_entity_poly.pdbx_strand_id
1 'polypeptide(L)'
;MKKILLTGGGTAGHVTPNIALLPDLKAEGYDIHYIGSYEGMEKKLITAQGIHYDGIATGKFRRYLSAKNLSDPFRVIKGFQQAKKLIRDYKPDVVFSKGGFVAVPVVLAAGHYHIPVIIHESDMTPGLANKICMRTAKKICCNFPETVKLLPADKAVLTGTPIRR
;
A
#
# COMPACT_ATOMS: atom_id res chain seq x y z
N MET A 1 19.73 8.02 7.40
CA MET A 1 19.12 6.70 7.17
C MET A 1 17.90 6.91 6.29
N LYS A 2 17.77 6.18 5.18
CA LYS A 2 16.60 6.25 4.29
C LYS A 2 15.39 5.64 4.96
N LYS A 3 14.22 6.24 4.77
CA LYS A 3 12.96 5.79 5.37
C LYS A 3 12.00 5.31 4.31
N ILE A 4 11.48 4.09 4.48
CA ILE A 4 10.44 3.54 3.61
C ILE A 4 9.18 3.24 4.42
N LEU A 5 8.05 3.65 3.88
CA LEU A 5 6.74 3.31 4.39
C LEU A 5 6.10 2.24 3.50
N LEU A 6 5.80 1.09 4.09
CA LEU A 6 5.10 0.01 3.42
C LEU A 6 3.61 0.05 3.75
N THR A 7 2.78 -0.33 2.82
CA THR A 7 1.33 -0.47 3.04
C THR A 7 0.74 -1.55 2.13
N GLY A 8 -0.39 -2.07 2.55
CA GLY A 8 -1.13 -3.11 1.87
C GLY A 8 -1.86 -3.98 2.88
N GLY A 9 -2.95 -4.61 2.51
CA GLY A 9 -3.67 -5.43 3.44
C GLY A 9 -5.03 -5.90 2.92
N GLY A 10 -5.81 -6.48 3.83
CA GLY A 10 -7.08 -7.09 3.52
C GLY A 10 -6.98 -8.55 3.09
N THR A 11 -5.89 -8.95 2.48
CA THR A 11 -5.58 -10.35 2.12
C THR A 11 -4.09 -10.64 2.31
N ALA A 12 -3.74 -11.91 2.48
CA ALA A 12 -2.35 -12.34 2.60
C ALA A 12 -1.52 -11.97 1.34
N GLY A 13 -2.14 -12.01 0.17
CA GLY A 13 -1.51 -11.63 -1.10
C GLY A 13 -1.04 -10.18 -1.17
N HIS A 14 -1.63 -9.29 -0.37
CA HIS A 14 -1.20 -7.89 -0.26
C HIS A 14 -0.16 -7.65 0.86
N VAL A 15 0.14 -8.66 1.67
CA VAL A 15 1.05 -8.53 2.82
C VAL A 15 2.32 -9.33 2.61
N THR A 16 2.21 -10.58 2.19
CA THR A 16 3.35 -11.50 2.03
C THR A 16 4.46 -10.95 1.14
N PRO A 17 4.19 -10.29 0.00
CA PRO A 17 5.25 -9.68 -0.80
C PRO A 17 5.96 -8.53 -0.09
N ASN A 18 5.27 -7.75 0.75
CA ASN A 18 5.92 -6.74 1.59
C ASN A 18 6.89 -7.39 2.57
N ILE A 19 6.51 -8.52 3.16
CA ILE A 19 7.40 -9.28 4.06
C ILE A 19 8.62 -9.82 3.30
N ALA A 20 8.44 -10.26 2.06
CA ALA A 20 9.53 -10.76 1.23
C ALA A 20 10.59 -9.69 0.92
N LEU A 21 10.22 -8.40 0.91
CA LEU A 21 11.14 -7.29 0.71
C LEU A 21 11.94 -6.91 1.96
N LEU A 22 11.51 -7.31 3.16
CA LEU A 22 12.11 -6.85 4.41
C LEU A 22 13.60 -7.18 4.55
N PRO A 23 14.08 -8.39 4.20
CA PRO A 23 15.51 -8.70 4.31
C PRO A 23 16.38 -7.77 3.46
N ASP A 24 15.99 -7.54 2.22
CA ASP A 24 16.74 -6.70 1.30
C ASP A 24 16.71 -5.22 1.74
N LEU A 25 15.53 -4.73 2.15
CA LEU A 25 15.38 -3.36 2.67
C LEU A 25 16.20 -3.12 3.94
N LYS A 26 16.26 -4.11 4.84
CA LYS A 26 17.10 -4.03 6.05
C LYS A 26 18.60 -4.05 5.68
N ALA A 27 18.99 -4.89 4.74
CA ALA A 27 20.38 -4.95 4.25
C ALA A 27 20.83 -3.63 3.61
N GLU A 28 19.94 -2.94 2.90
CA GLU A 28 20.16 -1.60 2.33
C GLU A 28 20.10 -0.46 3.36
N GLY A 29 19.87 -0.77 4.63
CA GLY A 29 19.86 0.21 5.72
C GLY A 29 18.63 1.09 5.80
N TYR A 30 17.48 0.63 5.28
CA TYR A 30 16.23 1.35 5.43
C TYR A 30 15.66 1.25 6.85
N ASP A 31 15.19 2.37 7.37
CA ASP A 31 14.21 2.41 8.45
C ASP A 31 12.83 2.11 7.85
N ILE A 32 12.14 1.11 8.40
CA ILE A 32 10.92 0.54 7.78
C ILE A 32 9.75 0.72 8.74
N HIS A 33 8.72 1.42 8.29
CA HIS A 33 7.43 1.50 8.95
C HIS A 33 6.33 0.90 8.08
N TYR A 34 5.24 0.49 8.71
CA TYR A 34 4.07 -0.07 8.03
C TYR A 34 2.80 0.61 8.50
N ILE A 35 1.95 1.00 7.57
CA ILE A 35 0.59 1.46 7.86
C ILE A 35 -0.40 0.47 7.26
N GLY A 36 -1.33 0.01 8.09
CA GLY A 36 -2.40 -0.91 7.71
C GLY A 36 -3.68 -0.64 8.49
N SER A 37 -4.62 -1.58 8.48
CA SER A 37 -5.85 -1.47 9.25
C SER A 37 -5.62 -1.75 10.74
N TYR A 38 -6.58 -1.33 11.58
CA TYR A 38 -6.50 -1.57 13.03
C TYR A 38 -6.43 -3.04 13.41
N GLU A 39 -7.18 -3.89 12.71
CA GLU A 39 -7.42 -5.30 13.10
C GLU A 39 -7.24 -6.29 11.94
N GLY A 40 -6.63 -5.86 10.84
CA GLY A 40 -6.39 -6.71 9.69
C GLY A 40 -5.32 -7.78 9.97
N MET A 41 -5.30 -8.82 9.13
CA MET A 41 -4.27 -9.85 9.20
C MET A 41 -2.86 -9.29 9.02
N GLU A 42 -2.73 -8.19 8.29
CA GLU A 42 -1.46 -7.49 8.09
C GLU A 42 -0.83 -7.06 9.41
N LYS A 43 -1.60 -6.65 10.39
CA LYS A 43 -1.10 -6.27 11.71
C LYS A 43 -0.31 -7.40 12.36
N LYS A 44 -0.90 -8.60 12.44
CA LYS A 44 -0.25 -9.77 13.04
C LYS A 44 1.00 -10.18 12.26
N LEU A 45 0.91 -10.22 10.94
CA LEU A 45 1.99 -10.67 10.08
C LEU A 45 3.19 -9.72 10.11
N ILE A 46 2.96 -8.41 10.11
CA ILE A 46 4.01 -7.39 10.09
C ILE A 46 4.63 -7.22 11.47
N THR A 47 3.85 -7.17 12.54
CA THR A 47 4.39 -7.05 13.91
C THR A 47 5.24 -8.27 14.29
N ALA A 48 4.90 -9.46 13.79
CA ALA A 48 5.71 -10.66 13.95
C ALA A 48 7.10 -10.55 13.31
N GLN A 49 7.31 -9.62 12.36
CA GLN A 49 8.61 -9.34 11.73
C GLN A 49 9.42 -8.26 12.47
N GLY A 50 8.92 -7.77 13.61
CA GLY A 50 9.56 -6.70 14.38
C GLY A 50 9.51 -5.34 13.69
N ILE A 51 8.57 -5.13 12.76
CA ILE A 51 8.38 -3.86 12.04
C ILE A 51 7.38 -2.98 12.79
N HIS A 52 7.71 -1.69 12.89
CA HIS A 52 6.79 -0.69 13.45
C HIS A 52 5.51 -0.63 12.63
N TYR A 53 4.37 -0.76 13.29
CA TYR A 53 3.05 -0.82 12.66
C TYR A 53 2.09 0.21 13.25
N ASP A 54 1.50 1.01 12.39
CA ASP A 54 0.43 1.92 12.73
C ASP A 54 -0.87 1.51 12.05
N GLY A 55 -1.97 1.47 12.81
CA GLY A 55 -3.31 1.19 12.30
C GLY A 55 -4.06 2.48 11.97
N ILE A 56 -4.80 2.46 10.86
CA ILE A 56 -5.71 3.52 10.45
C ILE A 56 -7.11 3.00 10.16
N ALA A 57 -8.09 3.88 10.16
CA ALA A 57 -9.44 3.57 9.70
C ALA A 57 -9.40 3.28 8.19
N THR A 58 -10.07 2.22 7.78
CA THR A 58 -10.14 1.78 6.38
C THR A 58 -11.57 1.46 5.99
N GLY A 59 -11.97 1.82 4.76
CA GLY A 59 -13.20 1.39 4.15
C GLY A 59 -13.02 0.05 3.42
N LYS A 60 -14.11 -0.68 3.22
CA LYS A 60 -14.16 -1.84 2.33
C LYS A 60 -15.24 -1.57 1.29
N PHE A 61 -14.86 -1.52 0.04
CA PHE A 61 -15.87 -1.47 -1.03
C PHE A 61 -16.49 -2.87 -1.15
N ARG A 62 -17.70 -3.02 -0.65
CA ARG A 62 -18.44 -4.27 -0.75
C ARG A 62 -19.33 -4.23 -1.98
N ARG A 63 -19.34 -5.31 -2.75
CA ARG A 63 -20.18 -5.46 -3.94
C ARG A 63 -21.70 -5.49 -3.65
N TYR A 64 -22.08 -5.59 -2.37
CA TYR A 64 -23.48 -5.69 -1.94
C TYR A 64 -23.90 -4.43 -1.20
N LEU A 65 -25.12 -3.95 -1.48
CA LEU A 65 -25.76 -2.87 -0.75
C LEU A 65 -25.93 -3.27 0.73
N SER A 66 -25.21 -2.63 1.60
CA SER A 66 -25.37 -2.79 3.04
C SER A 66 -25.28 -1.42 3.72
N ALA A 67 -25.90 -1.27 4.91
CA ALA A 67 -25.80 -0.06 5.70
C ALA A 67 -24.35 0.34 6.04
N LYS A 68 -23.41 -0.62 6.02
CA LYS A 68 -21.97 -0.40 6.20
C LYS A 68 -21.32 0.35 5.03
N ASN A 69 -21.91 0.33 3.83
CA ASN A 69 -21.41 1.10 2.69
C ASN A 69 -21.58 2.61 2.87
N LEU A 70 -22.53 3.06 3.69
CA LEU A 70 -22.75 4.49 4.00
C LEU A 70 -21.67 5.05 4.93
N SER A 71 -21.07 4.22 5.79
CA SER A 71 -19.99 4.64 6.70
C SER A 71 -18.60 4.55 6.07
N ASP A 72 -18.44 3.82 4.98
CA ASP A 72 -17.13 3.57 4.35
C ASP A 72 -16.45 4.84 3.80
N PRO A 73 -17.16 5.80 3.15
CA PRO A 73 -16.56 7.07 2.75
C PRO A 73 -16.00 7.87 3.92
N PHE A 74 -16.73 7.92 5.04
CA PHE A 74 -16.27 8.61 6.25
C PHE A 74 -15.05 7.92 6.87
N ARG A 75 -15.00 6.58 6.81
CA ARG A 75 -13.85 5.81 7.25
C ARG A 75 -12.62 6.07 6.38
N VAL A 76 -12.80 6.17 5.07
CA VAL A 76 -11.70 6.51 4.14
C VAL A 76 -11.18 7.92 4.43
N ILE A 77 -12.06 8.91 4.66
CA ILE A 77 -11.66 10.27 5.02
C ILE A 77 -10.91 10.28 6.34
N LYS A 78 -11.41 9.57 7.36
CA LYS A 78 -10.75 9.45 8.66
C LYS A 78 -9.37 8.80 8.50
N GLY A 79 -9.28 7.70 7.74
CA GLY A 79 -8.04 7.01 7.45
C GLY A 79 -7.03 7.90 6.71
N PHE A 80 -7.50 8.71 5.77
CA PHE A 80 -6.68 9.70 5.08
C PHE A 80 -6.09 10.74 6.04
N GLN A 81 -6.88 11.30 6.96
CA GLN A 81 -6.39 12.26 7.95
C GLN A 81 -5.38 11.62 8.91
N GLN A 82 -5.63 10.37 9.34
CA GLN A 82 -4.70 9.60 10.16
C GLN A 82 -3.40 9.31 9.43
N ALA A 83 -3.47 8.86 8.17
CA ALA A 83 -2.30 8.63 7.34
C ALA A 83 -1.49 9.91 7.12
N LYS A 84 -2.15 11.05 6.88
CA LYS A 84 -1.47 12.36 6.79
C LYS A 84 -0.66 12.68 8.04
N LYS A 85 -1.24 12.47 9.24
CA LYS A 85 -0.53 12.71 10.48
C LYS A 85 0.70 11.81 10.61
N LEU A 86 0.53 10.51 10.40
CA LEU A 86 1.61 9.53 10.49
C LEU A 86 2.74 9.81 9.48
N ILE A 87 2.40 10.13 8.24
CA ILE A 87 3.37 10.43 7.18
C ILE A 87 4.12 11.74 7.50
N ARG A 88 3.43 12.76 7.98
CA ARG A 88 4.05 14.02 8.39
C ARG A 88 5.06 13.81 9.51
N ASP A 89 4.73 12.96 10.49
CA ASP A 89 5.55 12.73 11.68
C ASP A 89 6.73 11.81 11.35
N TYR A 90 6.53 10.77 10.54
CA TYR A 90 7.56 9.82 10.12
C TYR A 90 8.48 10.36 9.02
N LYS A 91 7.95 11.11 8.07
CA LYS A 91 8.65 11.69 6.91
C LYS A 91 9.38 10.62 6.07
N PRO A 92 8.65 9.66 5.47
CA PRO A 92 9.27 8.67 4.61
C PRO A 92 9.83 9.29 3.34
N ASP A 93 10.93 8.74 2.83
CA ASP A 93 11.52 9.13 1.54
C ASP A 93 10.75 8.51 0.35
N VAL A 94 10.10 7.36 0.59
CA VAL A 94 9.32 6.64 -0.40
C VAL A 94 8.22 5.82 0.27
N VAL A 95 7.09 5.67 -0.42
CA VAL A 95 5.99 4.78 -0.03
C VAL A 95 5.88 3.66 -1.05
N PHE A 96 5.82 2.42 -0.57
CA PHE A 96 5.53 1.25 -1.39
C PHE A 96 4.20 0.62 -0.98
N SER A 97 3.30 0.48 -1.94
CA SER A 97 1.97 -0.07 -1.75
C SER A 97 1.81 -1.38 -2.51
N LYS A 98 1.45 -2.44 -1.80
CA LYS A 98 1.08 -3.72 -2.41
C LYS A 98 -0.40 -3.79 -2.81
N GLY A 99 -1.17 -2.78 -2.45
CA GLY A 99 -2.59 -2.69 -2.82
C GLY A 99 -3.55 -3.10 -1.71
N GLY A 100 -4.80 -3.27 -2.10
CA GLY A 100 -5.93 -3.39 -1.19
C GLY A 100 -6.48 -2.02 -0.77
N PHE A 101 -7.74 -1.99 -0.31
CA PHE A 101 -8.38 -0.72 0.08
C PHE A 101 -7.71 -0.04 1.28
N VAL A 102 -7.00 -0.80 2.10
CA VAL A 102 -6.17 -0.28 3.20
C VAL A 102 -5.11 0.71 2.70
N ALA A 103 -4.54 0.46 1.53
CA ALA A 103 -3.48 1.29 0.96
C ALA A 103 -3.97 2.61 0.40
N VAL A 104 -5.24 2.73 0.00
CA VAL A 104 -5.77 3.93 -0.68
C VAL A 104 -5.54 5.21 0.13
N PRO A 105 -5.97 5.32 1.40
CA PRO A 105 -5.74 6.55 2.18
C PRO A 105 -4.26 6.84 2.38
N VAL A 106 -3.41 5.83 2.49
CA VAL A 106 -1.96 6.00 2.66
C VAL A 106 -1.32 6.57 1.41
N VAL A 107 -1.63 6.02 0.24
CA VAL A 107 -1.11 6.49 -1.05
C VAL A 107 -1.56 7.92 -1.35
N LEU A 108 -2.83 8.22 -1.12
CA LEU A 108 -3.36 9.58 -1.31
C LEU A 108 -2.71 10.59 -0.35
N ALA A 109 -2.47 10.20 0.90
CA ALA A 109 -1.80 11.04 1.88
C ALA A 109 -0.32 11.29 1.51
N ALA A 110 0.37 10.28 0.99
CA ALA A 110 1.73 10.43 0.47
C ALA A 110 1.76 11.41 -0.71
N GLY A 111 0.80 11.30 -1.63
CA GLY A 111 0.64 12.24 -2.74
C GLY A 111 0.41 13.69 -2.29
N HIS A 112 -0.37 13.88 -1.24
CA HIS A 112 -0.59 15.21 -0.64
C HIS A 112 0.71 15.87 -0.17
N TYR A 113 1.67 15.09 0.31
CA TYR A 113 3.00 15.58 0.72
C TYR A 113 4.06 15.44 -0.37
N HIS A 114 3.68 15.14 -1.61
CA HIS A 114 4.60 14.93 -2.74
C HIS A 114 5.69 13.88 -2.49
N ILE A 115 5.40 12.90 -1.64
CA ILE A 115 6.30 11.77 -1.39
C ILE A 115 6.16 10.77 -2.54
N PRO A 116 7.27 10.30 -3.14
CA PRO A 116 7.22 9.31 -4.21
C PRO A 116 6.50 8.03 -3.78
N VAL A 117 5.56 7.57 -4.58
CA VAL A 117 4.82 6.32 -4.35
C VAL A 117 5.10 5.32 -5.46
N ILE A 118 5.42 4.10 -5.07
CA ILE A 118 5.49 2.94 -5.94
C ILE A 118 4.33 2.02 -5.57
N ILE A 119 3.50 1.64 -6.53
CA ILE A 119 2.46 0.64 -6.32
C ILE A 119 2.79 -0.64 -7.08
N HIS A 120 2.29 -1.76 -6.60
CA HIS A 120 2.47 -3.05 -7.22
C HIS A 120 1.13 -3.73 -7.49
N GLU A 121 0.91 -4.11 -8.76
CA GLU A 121 -0.26 -4.84 -9.21
C GLU A 121 0.10 -6.32 -9.45
N SER A 122 -0.60 -7.21 -8.75
CA SER A 122 -0.38 -8.65 -8.87
C SER A 122 -1.30 -9.32 -9.89
N ASP A 123 -2.45 -8.72 -10.16
CA ASP A 123 -3.46 -9.30 -11.04
C ASP A 123 -3.20 -8.90 -12.48
N MET A 124 -3.75 -9.69 -13.42
CA MET A 124 -3.64 -9.38 -14.84
C MET A 124 -4.35 -8.08 -15.20
N THR A 125 -5.46 -7.79 -14.53
CA THR A 125 -6.19 -6.53 -14.66
C THR A 125 -6.13 -5.75 -13.36
N PRO A 126 -5.81 -4.44 -13.42
CA PRO A 126 -5.69 -3.63 -12.22
C PRO A 126 -7.00 -3.58 -11.41
N GLY A 127 -6.87 -3.87 -10.12
CA GLY A 127 -7.96 -3.76 -9.16
C GLY A 127 -8.38 -2.30 -8.90
N LEU A 128 -9.60 -2.10 -8.36
CA LEU A 128 -10.16 -0.75 -8.13
C LEU A 128 -9.26 0.10 -7.21
N ALA A 129 -8.74 -0.47 -6.14
CA ALA A 129 -7.85 0.25 -5.23
C ALA A 129 -6.59 0.77 -5.96
N ASN A 130 -5.94 -0.08 -6.77
CA ASN A 130 -4.79 0.34 -7.55
C ASN A 130 -5.15 1.36 -8.63
N LYS A 131 -6.32 1.24 -9.28
CA LYS A 131 -6.81 2.24 -10.25
C LYS A 131 -6.92 3.64 -9.62
N ILE A 132 -7.41 3.72 -8.37
CA ILE A 132 -7.48 4.98 -7.63
C ILE A 132 -6.06 5.51 -7.35
N CYS A 133 -5.15 4.64 -6.95
CA CYS A 133 -3.78 5.00 -6.59
C CYS A 133 -2.86 5.35 -7.78
N MET A 134 -3.20 4.91 -8.99
CA MET A 134 -2.34 5.09 -10.18
C MET A 134 -2.00 6.54 -10.49
N ARG A 135 -2.93 7.47 -10.23
CA ARG A 135 -2.69 8.90 -10.48
C ARG A 135 -1.58 9.45 -9.59
N THR A 136 -1.54 9.00 -8.34
CA THR A 136 -0.55 9.41 -7.35
C THR A 136 0.78 8.68 -7.54
N ALA A 137 0.75 7.44 -8.02
CA ALA A 137 1.95 6.62 -8.17
C ALA A 137 2.95 7.23 -9.16
N LYS A 138 4.22 7.22 -8.78
CA LYS A 138 5.34 7.56 -9.66
C LYS A 138 5.74 6.37 -10.54
N LYS A 139 5.68 5.15 -10.00
CA LYS A 139 5.90 3.89 -10.70
C LYS A 139 4.85 2.86 -10.31
N ILE A 140 4.52 2.00 -11.27
CA ILE A 140 3.55 0.93 -11.13
C ILE A 140 4.22 -0.37 -11.55
N CYS A 141 4.62 -1.16 -10.56
CA CYS A 141 5.18 -2.48 -10.78
C CYS A 141 4.07 -3.48 -11.08
N CYS A 142 4.32 -4.47 -11.92
CA CYS A 142 3.36 -5.52 -12.23
C CYS A 142 4.02 -6.86 -12.51
N ASN A 143 3.21 -7.94 -12.42
CA ASN A 143 3.67 -9.30 -12.57
C ASN A 143 3.71 -9.78 -14.03
N PHE A 144 2.83 -9.26 -14.88
CA PHE A 144 2.58 -9.82 -16.19
C PHE A 144 2.82 -8.80 -17.31
N PRO A 145 3.40 -9.23 -18.45
CA PRO A 145 3.57 -8.38 -19.62
C PRO A 145 2.24 -7.81 -20.15
N GLU A 146 1.16 -8.59 -20.03
CA GLU A 146 -0.17 -8.19 -20.43
C GLU A 146 -0.69 -7.02 -19.60
N THR A 147 -0.38 -7.00 -18.31
CA THR A 147 -0.75 -5.91 -17.39
C THR A 147 -0.05 -4.61 -17.77
N VAL A 148 1.19 -4.66 -18.24
CA VAL A 148 1.94 -3.46 -18.70
C VAL A 148 1.14 -2.67 -19.73
N LYS A 149 0.45 -3.37 -20.65
CA LYS A 149 -0.36 -2.75 -21.71
C LYS A 149 -1.59 -2.00 -21.18
N LEU A 150 -2.03 -2.33 -19.97
CA LEU A 150 -3.19 -1.71 -19.30
C LEU A 150 -2.81 -0.54 -18.39
N LEU A 151 -1.52 -0.31 -18.21
CA LEU A 151 -0.97 0.71 -17.30
C LEU A 151 -0.44 1.91 -18.09
N PRO A 152 -0.36 3.11 -17.47
CA PRO A 152 0.32 4.26 -18.07
C PRO A 152 1.76 3.90 -18.46
N ALA A 153 2.12 4.08 -19.73
CA ALA A 153 3.39 3.62 -20.30
C ALA A 153 4.63 4.24 -19.63
N ASP A 154 4.52 5.48 -19.16
CA ASP A 154 5.59 6.21 -18.46
C ASP A 154 5.81 5.75 -17.01
N LYS A 155 4.85 5.01 -16.45
CA LYS A 155 4.87 4.54 -15.06
C LYS A 155 5.07 3.03 -14.93
N ALA A 156 4.67 2.25 -15.93
CA ALA A 156 4.65 0.78 -15.87
C ALA A 156 6.07 0.18 -15.82
N VAL A 157 6.26 -0.79 -14.91
CA VAL A 157 7.50 -1.56 -14.78
C VAL A 157 7.17 -3.04 -14.56
N LEU A 158 7.65 -3.91 -15.43
CA LEU A 158 7.50 -5.35 -15.27
C LEU A 158 8.55 -5.85 -14.26
N THR A 159 8.13 -6.24 -13.07
CA THR A 159 9.04 -6.66 -11.99
C THR A 159 8.83 -8.10 -11.53
N GLY A 160 7.66 -8.68 -11.78
CA GLY A 160 7.23 -9.88 -11.08
C GLY A 160 6.83 -9.58 -9.61
N THR A 161 6.52 -10.65 -8.87
CA THR A 161 6.16 -10.57 -7.45
C THR A 161 7.39 -10.83 -6.57
N PRO A 162 7.63 -10.03 -5.53
CA PRO A 162 8.61 -10.38 -4.50
C PRO A 162 8.24 -11.71 -3.83
N ILE A 163 9.17 -12.63 -3.77
CA ILE A 163 9.02 -13.95 -3.15
C ILE A 163 10.07 -14.12 -2.05
N ARG A 164 9.72 -14.92 -1.03
CA ARG A 164 10.70 -15.30 -0.02
C ARG A 164 11.76 -16.20 -0.65
N ARG A 165 12.99 -15.90 -0.37
CA ARG A 165 14.15 -16.76 -0.68
C ARG A 165 14.34 -17.80 0.40
#